data_8b20e42b17044740a829b3bdfde199f2
#
_entry.id   8b20e42b17044740a829b3bdfde199f2
#
_cell.length_a   1.000
_cell.length_b   1.000
_cell.length_c   1.000
_cell.angle_alpha   90.00
_cell.angle_beta   90.00
_cell.angle_gamma   90.00
#
_symmetry.space_group_name_H-M   'P 1'
#
loop_
_entity.id
_entity.type
_entity.pdbx_description
1 polymer ?
#
loop_
_entity_poly.entity_id
_entity_poly.type
_entity_poly.pdbx_seq_one_letter_code
_entity_poly.pdbx_strand_id
1 'polypeptide(L)'
;DCHGLPVEHEIDKKLGVKGKEDILEMGIPKYNSECRAIVMRYQAEWRKTVERMGRWIDFDHGYRTMDTNFMETEWWVFKSLFDKGQVYRGLRVMPYSNACTTPLSNFEAGSNYKDVQDPAITVALTLRSDPSTSFLAWTTTPWTLPSNLALCVHPELEYVKIYDEERQCHFILSPNLLTTVYKDPKKAKIKTVQKFVGKDLVGLEYEPLFPYYYEEYKDRAFRILSDNYVTADAGTGVVHQAPAFGEDDYRVCMAHGIFTKEAQPPCPLDESGRFVDPVVDYKGLVVKDADKPIIKDLKAKGKLIVQSVLTHSYPFCWRSGTPLIYRTVPSWFVRVEPIVEKLLEANEKTLWVPKTIGSNRFGNWLANARDWNV
;
A
#
# COMPACT_ATOMS: atom_id res chain seq x y z
N ASP A 1 -25.33 11.80 -5.37
CA ASP A 1 -24.00 11.57 -5.92
C ASP A 1 -24.12 11.04 -7.35
N CYS A 2 -23.56 11.77 -8.32
CA CYS A 2 -23.76 11.54 -9.75
C CYS A 2 -22.47 11.21 -10.49
N HIS A 3 -21.33 11.10 -9.81
CA HIS A 3 -20.01 10.98 -10.40
C HIS A 3 -19.27 9.73 -9.91
N GLY A 4 -18.15 9.48 -10.59
CA GLY A 4 -17.13 8.57 -10.16
C GLY A 4 -17.35 7.12 -10.58
N LEU A 5 -16.47 6.27 -10.07
CA LEU A 5 -16.31 4.87 -10.42
C LEU A 5 -17.63 4.06 -10.46
N PRO A 6 -18.63 4.24 -9.57
CA PRO A 6 -19.88 3.49 -9.66
C PRO A 6 -20.64 3.68 -10.96
N VAL A 7 -20.67 4.90 -11.47
CA VAL A 7 -21.37 5.24 -12.73
C VAL A 7 -20.53 4.79 -13.91
N GLU A 8 -19.25 5.12 -13.92
CA GLU A 8 -18.31 4.80 -15.00
C GLU A 8 -18.24 3.29 -15.23
N HIS A 9 -18.11 2.50 -14.18
CA HIS A 9 -18.01 1.04 -14.29
C HIS A 9 -19.24 0.39 -14.98
N GLU A 10 -20.44 0.87 -14.70
CA GLU A 10 -21.65 0.37 -15.36
C GLU A 10 -21.70 0.78 -16.85
N ILE A 11 -21.21 1.97 -17.15
CA ILE A 11 -21.13 2.45 -18.54
C ILE A 11 -20.02 1.73 -19.30
N ASP A 12 -18.87 1.49 -18.68
CA ASP A 12 -17.78 0.70 -19.27
C ASP A 12 -18.24 -0.69 -19.67
N LYS A 13 -18.96 -1.38 -18.79
CA LYS A 13 -19.58 -2.67 -19.10
C LYS A 13 -20.56 -2.57 -20.26
N LYS A 14 -21.44 -1.57 -20.25
CA LYS A 14 -22.47 -1.37 -21.28
C LYS A 14 -21.85 -1.13 -22.65
N LEU A 15 -20.77 -0.34 -22.71
CA LEU A 15 -20.11 0.08 -23.95
C LEU A 15 -18.95 -0.80 -24.36
N GLY A 16 -18.52 -1.75 -23.50
CA GLY A 16 -17.37 -2.62 -23.73
C GLY A 16 -16.02 -1.90 -23.66
N VAL A 17 -15.95 -0.78 -22.93
CA VAL A 17 -14.73 0.00 -22.67
C VAL A 17 -13.75 -0.83 -21.84
N LYS A 18 -12.48 -0.87 -22.25
CA LYS A 18 -11.41 -1.61 -21.58
C LYS A 18 -10.36 -0.70 -20.95
N GLY A 19 -10.31 0.56 -21.36
CA GLY A 19 -9.33 1.52 -20.88
C GLY A 19 -9.61 2.95 -21.35
N LYS A 20 -8.74 3.85 -20.93
CA LYS A 20 -8.85 5.28 -21.19
C LYS A 20 -8.80 5.61 -22.68
N GLU A 21 -8.03 4.87 -23.45
CA GLU A 21 -7.90 5.05 -24.90
C GLU A 21 -9.25 4.89 -25.61
N ASP A 22 -10.04 3.89 -25.23
CA ASP A 22 -11.37 3.64 -25.81
C ASP A 22 -12.31 4.82 -25.57
N ILE A 23 -12.23 5.45 -24.38
CA ILE A 23 -13.02 6.63 -24.03
C ILE A 23 -12.60 7.83 -24.87
N LEU A 24 -11.28 8.03 -25.05
CA LEU A 24 -10.75 9.13 -25.87
C LEU A 24 -11.13 8.97 -27.35
N GLU A 25 -11.09 7.74 -27.88
CA GLU A 25 -11.51 7.44 -29.26
C GLU A 25 -13.03 7.65 -29.45
N MET A 26 -13.85 7.24 -28.48
CA MET A 26 -15.29 7.47 -28.49
C MET A 26 -15.65 8.96 -28.39
N GLY A 27 -14.85 9.72 -27.68
CA GLY A 27 -15.04 11.13 -27.32
C GLY A 27 -15.70 11.31 -25.94
N ILE A 28 -15.03 12.11 -25.09
CA ILE A 28 -15.46 12.41 -23.72
C ILE A 28 -16.92 12.88 -23.61
N PRO A 29 -17.43 13.80 -24.51
CA PRO A 29 -18.82 14.25 -24.44
C PRO A 29 -19.84 13.12 -24.58
N LYS A 30 -19.57 12.16 -25.47
CA LYS A 30 -20.46 11.01 -25.67
C LYS A 30 -20.45 10.09 -24.46
N TYR A 31 -19.26 9.77 -23.92
CA TYR A 31 -19.13 8.99 -22.70
C TYR A 31 -19.85 9.63 -21.51
N ASN A 32 -19.63 10.93 -21.27
CA ASN A 32 -20.30 11.65 -20.20
C ASN A 32 -21.84 11.71 -20.39
N SER A 33 -22.33 11.76 -21.62
CA SER A 33 -23.77 11.71 -21.91
C SER A 33 -24.38 10.36 -21.49
N GLU A 34 -23.69 9.25 -21.71
CA GLU A 34 -24.13 7.93 -21.26
C GLU A 34 -24.12 7.81 -19.72
N CYS A 35 -23.08 8.34 -19.06
CA CYS A 35 -23.02 8.41 -17.60
C CYS A 35 -24.17 9.24 -17.02
N ARG A 36 -24.47 10.38 -17.61
CA ARG A 36 -25.59 11.24 -17.20
C ARG A 36 -26.95 10.54 -17.39
N ALA A 37 -27.12 9.83 -18.48
CA ALA A 37 -28.34 9.11 -18.77
C ALA A 37 -28.69 8.03 -17.74
N ILE A 38 -27.71 7.25 -17.27
CA ILE A 38 -27.95 6.20 -16.27
C ILE A 38 -28.33 6.80 -14.90
N VAL A 39 -27.69 7.90 -14.49
CA VAL A 39 -28.01 8.61 -13.25
C VAL A 39 -29.45 9.12 -13.28
N MET A 40 -29.86 9.78 -14.36
CA MET A 40 -31.20 10.34 -14.47
C MET A 40 -32.31 9.28 -14.53
N ARG A 41 -32.01 8.12 -15.11
CA ARG A 41 -32.92 6.98 -15.12
C ARG A 41 -33.26 6.52 -13.70
N TYR A 42 -32.27 6.28 -12.87
CA TYR A 42 -32.48 5.80 -11.49
C TYR A 42 -33.13 6.85 -10.59
N GLN A 43 -32.83 8.13 -10.78
CA GLN A 43 -33.52 9.21 -10.08
C GLN A 43 -35.02 9.18 -10.30
N ALA A 44 -35.46 8.97 -11.57
CA ALA A 44 -36.88 8.90 -11.91
C ALA A 44 -37.58 7.68 -11.30
N GLU A 45 -36.86 6.54 -11.23
CA GLU A 45 -37.40 5.32 -10.58
C GLU A 45 -37.53 5.51 -9.07
N TRP A 46 -36.55 6.13 -8.41
CA TRP A 46 -36.57 6.40 -6.97
C TRP A 46 -37.69 7.31 -6.54
N ARG A 47 -38.05 8.29 -7.35
CA ARG A 47 -39.18 9.19 -7.04
C ARG A 47 -40.43 8.40 -6.65
N LYS A 48 -40.83 7.43 -7.44
CA LYS A 48 -42.02 6.60 -7.20
C LYS A 48 -41.96 5.85 -5.86
N THR A 49 -40.77 5.32 -5.54
CA THR A 49 -40.58 4.58 -4.29
C THR A 49 -40.63 5.49 -3.07
N VAL A 50 -39.97 6.64 -3.14
CA VAL A 50 -39.89 7.62 -2.04
C VAL A 50 -41.25 8.27 -1.78
N GLU A 51 -41.98 8.64 -2.84
CA GLU A 51 -43.36 9.15 -2.73
C GLU A 51 -44.30 8.10 -2.12
N ARG A 52 -44.14 6.82 -2.52
CA ARG A 52 -44.94 5.71 -1.95
C ARG A 52 -44.68 5.50 -0.47
N MET A 53 -43.46 5.76 0.02
CA MET A 53 -43.12 5.71 1.44
C MET A 53 -43.66 6.92 2.24
N GLY A 54 -44.30 7.88 1.58
CA GLY A 54 -44.88 9.04 2.21
C GLY A 54 -43.88 10.12 2.59
N ARG A 55 -42.69 10.13 1.99
CA ARG A 55 -41.68 11.15 2.25
C ARG A 55 -41.91 12.38 1.34
N TRP A 56 -42.03 13.53 1.96
CA TRP A 56 -42.24 14.80 1.24
C TRP A 56 -40.91 15.44 0.90
N ILE A 57 -40.57 15.42 -0.36
CA ILE A 57 -39.34 15.98 -0.93
C ILE A 57 -39.70 16.70 -2.24
N ASP A 58 -39.08 17.84 -2.49
CA ASP A 58 -39.14 18.47 -3.82
C ASP A 58 -38.21 17.76 -4.78
N PHE A 59 -38.75 16.89 -5.61
CA PHE A 59 -38.00 16.15 -6.63
C PHE A 59 -37.70 16.97 -7.88
N ASP A 60 -38.36 18.06 -8.10
CA ASP A 60 -38.27 18.85 -9.32
C ASP A 60 -37.19 19.95 -9.20
N HIS A 61 -37.00 20.50 -7.98
CA HIS A 61 -36.04 21.57 -7.73
C HIS A 61 -34.88 21.14 -6.80
N GLY A 62 -34.70 19.84 -6.61
CA GLY A 62 -33.56 19.31 -5.88
C GLY A 62 -32.23 19.55 -6.62
N TYR A 63 -31.12 19.62 -5.88
CA TYR A 63 -29.78 19.70 -6.47
C TYR A 63 -29.24 18.34 -6.89
N ARG A 64 -28.31 18.32 -7.84
CA ARG A 64 -27.54 17.16 -8.24
C ARG A 64 -26.06 17.54 -8.27
N THR A 65 -25.17 16.63 -7.86
CA THR A 65 -23.73 16.90 -7.88
C THR A 65 -23.17 17.11 -9.29
N MET A 66 -23.92 16.76 -10.34
CA MET A 66 -23.57 17.02 -11.74
C MET A 66 -24.12 18.35 -12.29
N ASP A 67 -24.87 19.11 -11.49
CA ASP A 67 -25.37 20.42 -11.93
C ASP A 67 -24.23 21.44 -11.91
N THR A 68 -24.20 22.34 -12.91
CA THR A 68 -23.07 23.26 -13.09
C THR A 68 -22.83 24.15 -11.88
N ASN A 69 -23.90 24.68 -11.26
CA ASN A 69 -23.80 25.51 -10.06
C ASN A 69 -23.22 24.75 -8.86
N PHE A 70 -23.50 23.44 -8.74
CA PHE A 70 -22.90 22.59 -7.70
C PHE A 70 -21.41 22.42 -7.95
N MET A 71 -21.02 22.04 -9.17
CA MET A 71 -19.61 21.86 -9.56
C MET A 71 -18.81 23.16 -9.41
N GLU A 72 -19.36 24.31 -9.81
CA GLU A 72 -18.74 25.63 -9.61
C GLU A 72 -18.50 25.93 -8.14
N THR A 73 -19.43 25.54 -7.26
CA THR A 73 -19.28 25.73 -5.81
C THR A 73 -18.17 24.84 -5.26
N GLU A 74 -18.06 23.59 -5.70
CA GLU A 74 -16.96 22.69 -5.30
C GLU A 74 -15.61 23.25 -5.76
N TRP A 75 -15.50 23.72 -6.99
CA TRP A 75 -14.28 24.35 -7.50
C TRP A 75 -13.92 25.62 -6.75
N TRP A 76 -14.90 26.42 -6.36
CA TRP A 76 -14.67 27.60 -5.53
C TRP A 76 -14.16 27.22 -4.14
N VAL A 77 -14.70 26.17 -3.50
CA VAL A 77 -14.22 25.66 -2.22
C VAL A 77 -12.78 25.18 -2.37
N PHE A 78 -12.49 24.35 -3.38
CA PHE A 78 -11.13 23.85 -3.65
C PHE A 78 -10.15 25.03 -3.86
N LYS A 79 -10.51 25.99 -4.70
CA LYS A 79 -9.68 27.17 -4.94
C LYS A 79 -9.46 27.98 -3.66
N SER A 80 -10.49 28.17 -2.85
CA SER A 80 -10.37 28.90 -1.58
C SER A 80 -9.42 28.20 -0.59
N LEU A 81 -9.41 26.88 -0.54
CA LEU A 81 -8.46 26.09 0.27
C LEU A 81 -7.05 26.17 -0.32
N PHE A 82 -6.92 26.11 -1.64
CA PHE A 82 -5.64 26.22 -2.33
C PHE A 82 -4.98 27.59 -2.10
N ASP A 83 -5.74 28.69 -2.26
CA ASP A 83 -5.25 30.04 -2.02
C ASP A 83 -4.83 30.27 -0.56
N LYS A 84 -5.40 29.53 0.39
CA LYS A 84 -4.99 29.50 1.81
C LYS A 84 -3.81 28.60 2.12
N GLY A 85 -3.23 27.91 1.11
CA GLY A 85 -2.14 26.95 1.30
C GLY A 85 -2.55 25.67 2.00
N GLN A 86 -3.88 25.38 2.07
CA GLN A 86 -4.42 24.18 2.71
C GLN A 86 -4.43 22.97 1.77
N VAL A 87 -4.24 23.16 0.46
CA VAL A 87 -4.20 22.10 -0.52
C VAL A 87 -2.78 21.96 -1.06
N TYR A 88 -2.33 20.73 -1.20
CA TYR A 88 -1.02 20.42 -1.77
C TYR A 88 -1.07 19.12 -2.58
N ARG A 89 -0.13 18.97 -3.50
CA ARG A 89 0.09 17.72 -4.22
C ARG A 89 1.14 16.90 -3.46
N GLY A 90 0.84 15.62 -3.25
CA GLY A 90 1.73 14.72 -2.52
C GLY A 90 1.65 13.29 -3.04
N LEU A 91 2.42 12.42 -2.42
CA LEU A 91 2.43 10.98 -2.66
C LEU A 91 1.91 10.27 -1.41
N ARG A 92 1.11 9.25 -1.63
CA ARG A 92 0.68 8.34 -0.55
C ARG A 92 0.65 6.91 -1.08
N VAL A 93 1.01 5.98 -0.22
CA VAL A 93 0.73 4.56 -0.47
C VAL A 93 -0.76 4.33 -0.26
N MET A 94 -1.44 3.87 -1.28
CA MET A 94 -2.89 3.68 -1.29
C MET A 94 -3.26 2.31 -1.84
N PRO A 95 -4.39 1.74 -1.39
CA PRO A 95 -4.99 0.61 -2.08
C PRO A 95 -5.30 1.01 -3.52
N TYR A 96 -4.94 0.17 -4.46
CA TYR A 96 -5.05 0.46 -5.89
C TYR A 96 -5.63 -0.73 -6.65
N SER A 97 -6.60 -0.47 -7.50
CA SER A 97 -7.19 -1.45 -8.41
C SER A 97 -6.51 -1.36 -9.78
N ASN A 98 -5.71 -2.37 -10.12
CA ASN A 98 -5.09 -2.46 -11.44
C ASN A 98 -6.11 -2.59 -12.58
N ALA A 99 -7.24 -3.23 -12.31
CA ALA A 99 -8.30 -3.43 -13.32
C ALA A 99 -9.14 -2.17 -13.56
N CYS A 100 -9.34 -1.35 -12.51
CA CYS A 100 -10.04 -0.06 -12.63
C CYS A 100 -9.07 1.11 -12.83
N THR A 101 -7.75 0.88 -12.77
CA THR A 101 -6.68 1.89 -12.88
C THR A 101 -6.88 3.10 -11.95
N THR A 102 -7.35 2.85 -10.72
CA THR A 102 -7.70 3.90 -9.77
C THR A 102 -7.33 3.51 -8.34
N PRO A 103 -6.91 4.47 -7.49
CA PRO A 103 -6.83 4.25 -6.06
C PRO A 103 -8.22 4.10 -5.44
N LEU A 104 -8.28 3.40 -4.31
CA LEU A 104 -9.49 3.24 -3.52
C LEU A 104 -9.26 3.82 -2.12
N SER A 105 -10.34 4.26 -1.47
CA SER A 105 -10.30 4.62 -0.06
C SER A 105 -10.07 3.37 0.81
N ASN A 106 -9.56 3.56 2.03
CA ASN A 106 -9.39 2.47 2.99
C ASN A 106 -10.74 1.79 3.33
N PHE A 107 -11.83 2.55 3.32
CA PHE A 107 -13.18 2.00 3.51
C PHE A 107 -13.57 1.05 2.37
N GLU A 108 -13.36 1.45 1.13
CA GLU A 108 -13.66 0.62 -0.04
C GLU A 108 -12.76 -0.63 -0.11
N ALA A 109 -11.47 -0.48 0.21
CA ALA A 109 -10.54 -1.61 0.30
C ALA A 109 -10.97 -2.61 1.39
N GLY A 110 -11.54 -2.10 2.51
CA GLY A 110 -12.05 -2.91 3.62
C GLY A 110 -13.32 -3.71 3.33
N SER A 111 -14.03 -3.40 2.24
CA SER A 111 -15.39 -3.92 1.99
C SER A 111 -15.45 -5.31 1.36
N ASN A 112 -14.37 -5.83 0.77
CA ASN A 112 -14.38 -7.08 0.01
C ASN A 112 -13.09 -7.89 0.22
N TYR A 113 -12.98 -8.51 1.39
CA TYR A 113 -11.88 -9.42 1.70
C TYR A 113 -12.24 -10.86 1.29
N LYS A 114 -11.25 -11.59 0.78
CA LYS A 114 -11.38 -13.02 0.42
C LYS A 114 -10.13 -13.77 0.86
N ASP A 115 -10.29 -15.02 1.23
CA ASP A 115 -9.16 -15.89 1.49
C ASP A 115 -8.50 -16.28 0.18
N VAL A 116 -7.18 -16.06 0.11
CA VAL A 116 -6.34 -16.39 -1.03
C VAL A 116 -5.13 -17.22 -0.60
N GLN A 117 -4.59 -17.94 -1.55
CA GLN A 117 -3.32 -18.66 -1.40
C GLN A 117 -2.22 -17.89 -2.15
N ASP A 118 -1.36 -17.24 -1.41
CA ASP A 118 -0.21 -16.53 -1.97
C ASP A 118 1.10 -17.28 -1.66
N PRO A 119 2.12 -17.17 -2.53
CA PRO A 119 3.44 -17.67 -2.23
C PRO A 119 4.03 -16.91 -1.06
N ALA A 120 4.60 -17.64 -0.11
CA ALA A 120 5.36 -17.07 0.99
C ALA A 120 6.80 -17.54 0.88
N ILE A 121 7.75 -16.61 0.81
CA ILE A 121 9.17 -16.93 0.63
C ILE A 121 10.04 -16.27 1.68
N THR A 122 11.14 -16.96 2.03
CA THR A 122 12.24 -16.39 2.82
C THR A 122 13.46 -16.28 1.92
N VAL A 123 14.03 -15.10 1.84
CA VAL A 123 15.18 -14.78 1.00
C VAL A 123 16.40 -14.36 1.82
N ALA A 124 17.58 -14.65 1.31
CA ALA A 124 18.86 -14.31 1.93
C ALA A 124 19.49 -13.07 1.28
N LEU A 125 19.64 -12.00 2.07
CA LEU A 125 20.31 -10.76 1.66
C LEU A 125 21.71 -10.73 2.30
N THR A 126 22.73 -10.86 1.50
CA THR A 126 24.11 -11.08 1.92
C THR A 126 24.75 -9.80 2.43
N LEU A 127 25.39 -9.83 3.59
CA LEU A 127 26.16 -8.72 4.14
C LEU A 127 27.35 -8.38 3.23
N ARG A 128 27.58 -7.09 2.99
CA ARG A 128 28.76 -6.63 2.24
C ARG A 128 30.06 -6.86 3.00
N SER A 129 30.03 -6.64 4.31
CA SER A 129 31.20 -6.79 5.18
C SER A 129 31.58 -8.26 5.44
N ASP A 130 30.63 -9.19 5.25
CA ASP A 130 30.83 -10.64 5.48
C ASP A 130 30.00 -11.44 4.48
N PRO A 131 30.52 -11.80 3.30
CA PRO A 131 29.81 -12.56 2.26
C PRO A 131 29.34 -13.97 2.70
N SER A 132 29.84 -14.48 3.82
CA SER A 132 29.38 -15.75 4.40
C SER A 132 28.11 -15.61 5.25
N THR A 133 27.67 -14.38 5.51
CA THR A 133 26.52 -14.05 6.37
C THR A 133 25.42 -13.35 5.59
N SER A 134 24.18 -13.75 5.81
CA SER A 134 23.00 -13.11 5.21
C SER A 134 21.92 -12.82 6.25
N PHE A 135 21.22 -11.72 6.09
CA PHE A 135 19.92 -11.50 6.74
C PHE A 135 18.86 -12.33 6.03
N LEU A 136 17.96 -12.92 6.80
CA LEU A 136 16.79 -13.59 6.26
C LEU A 136 15.57 -12.67 6.35
N ALA A 137 14.96 -12.35 5.22
CA ALA A 137 13.71 -11.60 5.14
C ALA A 137 12.60 -12.45 4.55
N TRP A 138 11.39 -12.32 5.08
CA TRP A 138 10.21 -13.06 4.65
C TRP A 138 9.21 -12.13 3.96
N THR A 139 8.56 -12.63 2.91
CA THR A 139 7.50 -11.88 2.21
C THR A 139 6.45 -12.79 1.57
N THR A 140 5.21 -12.33 1.49
CA THR A 140 4.11 -12.91 0.70
C THR A 140 3.92 -12.22 -0.64
N THR A 141 4.71 -11.18 -0.93
CA THR A 141 4.66 -10.40 -2.16
C THR A 141 6.03 -10.40 -2.86
N PRO A 142 6.45 -11.54 -3.44
CA PRO A 142 7.76 -11.63 -4.11
C PRO A 142 7.97 -10.55 -5.18
N TRP A 143 6.89 -10.10 -5.82
CA TRP A 143 6.91 -9.06 -6.83
C TRP A 143 7.37 -7.68 -6.33
N THR A 144 7.41 -7.44 -5.01
CA THR A 144 7.96 -6.18 -4.45
C THR A 144 9.48 -6.21 -4.29
N LEU A 145 10.12 -7.39 -4.29
CA LEU A 145 11.57 -7.54 -4.09
C LEU A 145 12.45 -6.81 -5.11
N PRO A 146 12.06 -6.67 -6.40
CA PRO A 146 12.80 -5.84 -7.35
C PRO A 146 12.93 -4.36 -6.95
N SER A 147 12.02 -3.88 -6.09
CA SER A 147 12.01 -2.50 -5.54
C SER A 147 12.50 -2.43 -4.09
N ASN A 148 13.19 -3.46 -3.60
CA ASN A 148 13.79 -3.44 -2.28
C ASN A 148 14.86 -2.35 -2.17
N LEU A 149 14.78 -1.52 -1.11
CA LEU A 149 15.76 -0.47 -0.82
C LEU A 149 16.40 -0.59 0.57
N ALA A 150 15.75 -1.30 1.51
CA ALA A 150 16.28 -1.47 2.85
C ALA A 150 15.75 -2.75 3.50
N LEU A 151 16.34 -3.11 4.63
CA LEU A 151 15.78 -4.05 5.60
C LEU A 151 15.49 -3.30 6.90
N CYS A 152 14.44 -3.68 7.60
CA CYS A 152 14.07 -3.09 8.89
C CYS A 152 14.03 -4.15 9.98
N VAL A 153 14.58 -3.80 11.15
CA VAL A 153 14.57 -4.61 12.37
C VAL A 153 13.93 -3.83 13.52
N HIS A 154 13.45 -4.50 14.53
CA HIS A 154 13.00 -3.83 15.77
C HIS A 154 14.22 -3.47 16.62
N PRO A 155 14.35 -2.22 17.10
CA PRO A 155 15.56 -1.78 17.80
C PRO A 155 15.87 -2.55 19.09
N GLU A 156 14.85 -3.04 19.82
CA GLU A 156 14.99 -3.68 21.12
C GLU A 156 14.85 -5.21 21.12
N LEU A 157 14.44 -5.82 19.99
CA LEU A 157 14.34 -7.28 19.90
C LEU A 157 15.71 -7.94 19.78
N GLU A 158 15.79 -9.18 20.27
CA GLU A 158 16.97 -10.04 20.13
C GLU A 158 17.02 -10.64 18.71
N TYR A 159 18.21 -10.64 18.13
CA TYR A 159 18.58 -11.31 16.89
C TYR A 159 19.74 -12.24 17.11
N VAL A 160 19.80 -13.32 16.36
CA VAL A 160 20.89 -14.31 16.45
C VAL A 160 21.54 -14.49 15.08
N LYS A 161 22.88 -14.57 15.09
CA LYS A 161 23.65 -15.12 13.98
C LYS A 161 23.80 -16.61 14.23
N ILE A 162 23.26 -17.42 13.35
CA ILE A 162 23.40 -18.88 13.38
C ILE A 162 24.31 -19.33 12.25
N TYR A 163 25.07 -20.39 12.47
CA TYR A 163 25.78 -21.13 11.43
C TYR A 163 24.92 -22.33 11.02
N ASP A 164 24.62 -22.44 9.74
CA ASP A 164 23.92 -23.55 9.12
C ASP A 164 24.95 -24.52 8.53
N GLU A 165 25.14 -25.69 9.16
CA GLU A 165 26.12 -26.69 8.73
C GLU A 165 25.77 -27.36 7.41
N GLU A 166 24.49 -27.39 7.02
CA GLU A 166 24.09 -27.97 5.73
C GLU A 166 24.34 -27.01 4.56
N ARG A 167 24.11 -25.70 4.80
CA ARG A 167 24.33 -24.65 3.80
C ARG A 167 25.71 -24.03 3.85
N GLN A 168 26.51 -24.35 4.89
CA GLN A 168 27.87 -23.82 5.11
C GLN A 168 27.93 -22.27 5.08
N CYS A 169 26.94 -21.62 5.71
CA CYS A 169 26.83 -20.17 5.78
C CYS A 169 26.16 -19.71 7.08
N HIS A 170 26.14 -18.40 7.31
CA HIS A 170 25.52 -17.82 8.48
C HIS A 170 24.23 -17.08 8.11
N PHE A 171 23.24 -17.15 9.00
CA PHE A 171 22.01 -16.37 8.87
C PHE A 171 21.74 -15.53 10.12
N ILE A 172 21.19 -14.33 9.90
CA ILE A 172 20.73 -13.42 10.96
C ILE A 172 19.20 -13.33 10.90
N LEU A 173 18.54 -13.65 12.02
CA LEU A 173 17.09 -13.57 12.19
C LEU A 173 16.71 -13.51 13.68
N SER A 174 15.43 -13.29 13.99
CA SER A 174 14.93 -13.37 15.37
C SER A 174 14.97 -14.83 15.88
N PRO A 175 15.48 -15.10 17.11
CA PRO A 175 15.54 -16.44 17.67
C PRO A 175 14.15 -17.07 17.85
N ASN A 176 13.11 -16.26 18.09
CA ASN A 176 11.73 -16.73 18.25
C ASN A 176 11.13 -17.26 16.93
N LEU A 177 11.71 -16.90 15.79
CA LEU A 177 11.23 -17.24 14.47
C LEU A 177 12.10 -18.25 13.70
N LEU A 178 12.98 -18.96 14.41
CA LEU A 178 13.78 -20.05 13.82
C LEU A 178 12.89 -21.15 13.21
N THR A 179 11.71 -21.38 13.75
CA THR A 179 10.75 -22.38 13.25
C THR A 179 10.18 -22.05 11.89
N THR A 180 10.23 -20.80 11.45
CA THR A 180 9.79 -20.39 10.10
C THR A 180 10.77 -20.83 9.00
N VAL A 181 12.03 -21.04 9.38
CA VAL A 181 13.10 -21.49 8.50
C VAL A 181 13.40 -22.98 8.67
N TYR A 182 13.40 -23.45 9.91
CA TYR A 182 13.73 -24.82 10.29
C TYR A 182 12.51 -25.48 10.97
N LYS A 183 11.96 -26.54 10.38
CA LYS A 183 10.79 -27.26 10.93
C LYS A 183 10.95 -27.67 12.40
N ASP A 184 12.15 -28.11 12.77
CA ASP A 184 12.55 -28.43 14.13
C ASP A 184 13.97 -27.87 14.38
N PRO A 185 14.09 -26.66 14.94
CA PRO A 185 15.39 -26.03 15.19
C PRO A 185 16.30 -26.85 16.14
N LYS A 186 15.71 -27.68 17.00
CA LYS A 186 16.50 -28.55 17.93
C LYS A 186 17.17 -29.72 17.21
N LYS A 187 16.62 -30.16 16.08
CA LYS A 187 17.17 -31.22 15.24
C LYS A 187 17.96 -30.72 14.05
N ALA A 188 17.78 -29.46 13.72
CA ALA A 188 18.53 -28.83 12.66
C ALA A 188 20.01 -28.70 13.02
N LYS A 189 20.89 -28.91 12.04
CA LYS A 189 22.35 -28.75 12.20
C LYS A 189 22.71 -27.27 12.17
N ILE A 190 22.25 -26.53 13.16
CA ILE A 190 22.49 -25.10 13.31
C ILE A 190 23.16 -24.82 14.67
N LYS A 191 24.02 -23.80 14.72
CA LYS A 191 24.69 -23.33 15.93
C LYS A 191 24.55 -21.83 16.05
N THR A 192 24.09 -21.32 17.20
CA THR A 192 24.13 -19.90 17.50
C THR A 192 25.58 -19.47 17.69
N VAL A 193 26.04 -18.53 16.87
CA VAL A 193 27.42 -18.00 16.89
C VAL A 193 27.48 -16.70 17.68
N GLN A 194 26.46 -15.85 17.52
CA GLN A 194 26.42 -14.52 18.12
C GLN A 194 24.99 -14.07 18.35
N LYS A 195 24.79 -13.21 19.37
CA LYS A 195 23.53 -12.54 19.68
C LYS A 195 23.70 -11.03 19.52
N PHE A 196 22.64 -10.36 19.10
CA PHE A 196 22.56 -8.92 18.90
C PHE A 196 21.26 -8.39 19.48
N VAL A 197 21.24 -7.12 19.81
CA VAL A 197 20.00 -6.34 19.90
C VAL A 197 19.83 -5.60 18.58
N GLY A 198 18.59 -5.44 18.10
CA GLY A 198 18.36 -4.91 16.75
C GLY A 198 19.05 -3.59 16.43
N LYS A 199 19.18 -2.68 17.42
CA LYS A 199 19.95 -1.43 17.29
C LYS A 199 21.41 -1.63 16.90
N ASP A 200 22.02 -2.76 17.28
CA ASP A 200 23.42 -3.06 16.95
C ASP A 200 23.61 -3.48 15.49
N LEU A 201 22.51 -3.80 14.79
CA LEU A 201 22.49 -4.19 13.39
C LEU A 201 22.27 -3.00 12.46
N VAL A 202 21.83 -1.85 12.97
CA VAL A 202 21.51 -0.66 12.18
C VAL A 202 22.74 -0.14 11.45
N GLY A 203 22.56 0.18 10.16
CA GLY A 203 23.64 0.69 9.31
C GLY A 203 24.47 -0.38 8.63
N LEU A 204 24.35 -1.67 9.00
CA LEU A 204 25.00 -2.74 8.25
C LEU A 204 24.46 -2.76 6.81
N GLU A 205 25.36 -2.91 5.84
CA GLU A 205 25.02 -2.91 4.42
C GLU A 205 24.91 -4.33 3.86
N TYR A 206 24.02 -4.51 2.90
CA TYR A 206 23.81 -5.79 2.22
C TYR A 206 23.81 -5.64 0.69
N GLU A 207 24.08 -6.74 -0.02
CA GLU A 207 23.98 -6.79 -1.46
C GLU A 207 22.52 -6.92 -1.91
N PRO A 208 22.03 -6.06 -2.82
CA PRO A 208 20.65 -6.14 -3.31
C PRO A 208 20.41 -7.45 -4.07
N LEU A 209 19.18 -7.98 -3.97
CA LEU A 209 18.77 -9.18 -4.74
C LEU A 209 18.67 -8.90 -6.25
N PHE A 210 18.36 -7.66 -6.60
CA PHE A 210 18.21 -7.18 -7.98
C PHE A 210 18.95 -5.86 -8.18
N PRO A 211 19.59 -5.63 -9.33
CA PRO A 211 20.46 -4.47 -9.54
C PRO A 211 19.75 -3.19 -9.97
N TYR A 212 18.44 -3.24 -10.25
CA TYR A 212 17.70 -2.20 -10.98
C TYR A 212 17.83 -0.78 -10.40
N TYR A 213 17.93 -0.66 -9.08
CA TYR A 213 18.02 0.63 -8.40
C TYR A 213 19.35 0.84 -7.68
N TYR A 214 20.32 -0.06 -7.88
CA TYR A 214 21.59 -0.01 -7.15
C TYR A 214 22.35 1.29 -7.40
N GLU A 215 22.58 1.66 -8.67
CA GLU A 215 23.37 2.85 -9.01
C GLU A 215 22.71 4.16 -8.51
N GLU A 216 21.39 4.22 -8.48
CA GLU A 216 20.66 5.41 -8.02
C GLU A 216 20.67 5.56 -6.51
N TYR A 217 20.64 4.43 -5.77
CA TYR A 217 20.42 4.42 -4.33
C TYR A 217 21.58 3.92 -3.49
N LYS A 218 22.69 3.48 -4.05
CA LYS A 218 23.82 2.82 -3.35
C LYS A 218 24.40 3.62 -2.18
N ASP A 219 24.37 4.96 -2.23
CA ASP A 219 24.92 5.82 -1.19
C ASP A 219 23.98 6.01 0.01
N ARG A 220 22.71 5.63 -0.09
CA ARG A 220 21.70 5.90 0.93
C ARG A 220 20.77 4.71 1.25
N ALA A 221 20.74 3.68 0.42
CA ALA A 221 19.90 2.49 0.56
C ALA A 221 20.74 1.23 0.86
N PHE A 222 20.10 0.07 0.76
CA PHE A 222 20.69 -1.28 0.91
C PHE A 222 21.39 -1.48 2.27
N ARG A 223 20.78 -0.92 3.32
CA ARG A 223 21.26 -1.01 4.71
C ARG A 223 20.14 -1.38 5.66
N ILE A 224 20.51 -1.78 6.87
CA ILE A 224 19.57 -2.11 7.92
C ILE A 224 19.08 -0.83 8.59
N LEU A 225 17.77 -0.67 8.64
CA LEU A 225 17.04 0.38 9.38
C LEU A 225 16.41 -0.23 10.63
N SER A 226 15.89 0.62 11.52
CA SER A 226 15.11 0.15 12.67
C SER A 226 13.84 0.95 12.87
N ASP A 227 12.78 0.25 13.28
CA ASP A 227 11.52 0.87 13.66
C ASP A 227 10.70 -0.09 14.56
N ASN A 228 9.86 0.49 15.41
CA ASN A 228 9.08 -0.28 16.40
C ASN A 228 7.90 -1.07 15.79
N TYR A 229 7.54 -0.83 14.51
CA TYR A 229 6.47 -1.58 13.86
C TYR A 229 6.86 -3.05 13.56
N VAL A 230 8.16 -3.35 13.51
CA VAL A 230 8.64 -4.72 13.29
C VAL A 230 8.33 -5.57 14.51
N THR A 231 7.70 -6.71 14.32
CA THR A 231 7.35 -7.64 15.39
C THR A 231 8.10 -8.98 15.25
N ALA A 232 8.03 -9.80 16.29
CA ALA A 232 8.56 -11.17 16.29
C ALA A 232 7.45 -12.23 16.23
N ASP A 233 6.28 -11.89 15.68
CA ASP A 233 5.11 -12.78 15.63
C ASP A 233 5.03 -13.55 14.32
N ALA A 234 5.64 -13.03 13.25
CA ALA A 234 5.63 -13.64 11.93
C ALA A 234 6.94 -13.37 11.15
N GLY A 235 7.17 -14.16 10.11
CA GLY A 235 8.32 -14.02 9.23
C GLY A 235 9.63 -14.41 9.88
N THR A 236 10.60 -13.50 9.89
CA THR A 236 11.97 -13.71 10.41
C THR A 236 12.40 -12.66 11.43
N GLY A 237 11.51 -11.67 11.71
CA GLY A 237 11.86 -10.48 12.51
C GLY A 237 12.69 -9.44 11.73
N VAL A 238 12.96 -9.70 10.47
CA VAL A 238 13.61 -8.78 9.52
C VAL A 238 12.65 -8.53 8.37
N VAL A 239 12.24 -7.28 8.18
CA VAL A 239 11.24 -6.88 7.17
C VAL A 239 11.93 -6.21 6.00
N HIS A 240 11.70 -6.74 4.80
CA HIS A 240 12.15 -6.09 3.57
C HIS A 240 11.34 -4.81 3.30
N GLN A 241 12.01 -3.75 2.87
CA GLN A 241 11.41 -2.46 2.61
C GLN A 241 11.32 -2.18 1.12
N ALA A 242 10.09 -2.03 0.62
CA ALA A 242 9.80 -1.54 -0.72
C ALA A 242 8.87 -0.31 -0.62
N PRO A 243 9.43 0.90 -0.45
CA PRO A 243 8.70 2.08 0.00
C PRO A 243 7.58 2.54 -0.94
N ALA A 244 7.56 2.09 -2.19
CA ALA A 244 6.44 2.34 -3.08
C ALA A 244 5.20 1.49 -2.78
N PHE A 245 5.32 0.40 -2.01
CA PHE A 245 4.30 -0.64 -1.87
C PHE A 245 3.84 -0.93 -0.44
N GLY A 246 4.40 -0.24 0.57
CA GLY A 246 4.01 -0.35 1.97
C GLY A 246 3.97 1.00 2.67
N GLU A 247 2.95 1.28 3.48
CA GLU A 247 2.85 2.54 4.24
C GLU A 247 3.98 2.68 5.26
N ASP A 248 4.26 1.60 6.01
CA ASP A 248 5.37 1.59 6.96
C ASP A 248 6.72 1.66 6.25
N ASP A 249 6.90 0.94 5.15
CA ASP A 249 8.10 0.99 4.32
C ASP A 249 8.37 2.43 3.84
N TYR A 250 7.31 3.11 3.36
CA TYR A 250 7.38 4.51 2.93
C TYR A 250 7.81 5.43 4.07
N ARG A 251 7.14 5.33 5.22
CA ARG A 251 7.39 6.13 6.42
C ARG A 251 8.81 5.93 6.94
N VAL A 252 9.23 4.69 7.11
CA VAL A 252 10.54 4.32 7.64
C VAL A 252 11.66 4.74 6.71
N CYS A 253 11.56 4.41 5.42
CA CYS A 253 12.58 4.78 4.44
C CYS A 253 12.72 6.30 4.31
N MET A 254 11.63 7.05 4.36
CA MET A 254 11.66 8.52 4.35
C MET A 254 12.30 9.08 5.63
N ALA A 255 11.94 8.57 6.80
CA ALA A 255 12.50 9.00 8.09
C ALA A 255 14.02 8.76 8.18
N HIS A 256 14.51 7.71 7.53
CA HIS A 256 15.93 7.36 7.49
C HIS A 256 16.69 7.95 6.27
N GLY A 257 16.05 8.83 5.48
CA GLY A 257 16.70 9.56 4.38
C GLY A 257 17.02 8.70 3.15
N ILE A 258 16.32 7.58 2.95
CA ILE A 258 16.45 6.77 1.73
C ILE A 258 15.93 7.55 0.52
N PHE A 259 14.86 8.32 0.71
CA PHE A 259 14.34 9.30 -0.25
C PHE A 259 13.72 10.49 0.50
N THR A 260 13.39 11.57 -0.22
CA THR A 260 12.80 12.79 0.34
C THR A 260 11.35 12.97 -0.14
N LYS A 261 10.63 13.93 0.43
CA LYS A 261 9.25 14.25 0.01
C LYS A 261 9.16 14.70 -1.46
N GLU A 262 10.24 15.26 -1.98
CA GLU A 262 10.36 15.75 -3.36
C GLU A 262 10.73 14.65 -4.35
N ALA A 263 11.29 13.52 -3.86
CA ALA A 263 11.70 12.39 -4.68
C ALA A 263 10.74 11.21 -4.49
N GLN A 264 10.12 10.78 -5.57
CA GLN A 264 9.24 9.61 -5.56
C GLN A 264 10.06 8.33 -5.33
N PRO A 265 9.62 7.42 -4.42
CA PRO A 265 10.23 6.11 -4.31
C PRO A 265 10.01 5.29 -5.59
N PRO A 266 10.91 4.36 -5.92
CA PRO A 266 10.84 3.60 -7.16
C PRO A 266 9.59 2.73 -7.21
N CYS A 267 8.71 3.02 -8.17
CA CYS A 267 7.48 2.29 -8.46
C CYS A 267 7.47 1.87 -9.93
N PRO A 268 8.10 0.72 -10.29
CA PRO A 268 8.25 0.29 -11.68
C PRO A 268 6.99 -0.37 -12.24
N LEU A 269 5.83 0.22 -11.99
CA LEU A 269 4.55 -0.29 -12.46
C LEU A 269 3.79 0.80 -13.25
N ASP A 270 3.21 0.41 -14.38
CA ASP A 270 2.21 1.21 -15.07
C ASP A 270 0.87 1.27 -14.30
N GLU A 271 -0.12 1.97 -14.86
CA GLU A 271 -1.45 2.10 -14.25
C GLU A 271 -2.20 0.76 -14.16
N SER A 272 -1.87 -0.21 -15.01
CA SER A 272 -2.46 -1.56 -15.03
C SER A 272 -1.73 -2.55 -14.11
N GLY A 273 -0.71 -2.10 -13.38
CA GLY A 273 0.10 -2.94 -12.48
C GLY A 273 1.05 -3.88 -13.20
N ARG A 274 1.50 -3.52 -14.40
CA ARG A 274 2.52 -4.24 -15.16
C ARG A 274 3.88 -3.61 -14.93
N PHE A 275 4.90 -4.46 -14.84
CA PHE A 275 6.27 -3.98 -14.73
C PHE A 275 6.69 -3.19 -15.96
N VAL A 276 7.39 -2.07 -15.72
CA VAL A 276 8.04 -1.19 -16.69
C VAL A 276 9.53 -1.05 -16.37
N ASP A 277 10.27 -0.27 -17.16
CA ASP A 277 11.66 0.05 -16.87
C ASP A 277 11.81 0.69 -15.47
N PRO A 278 12.91 0.42 -14.74
CA PRO A 278 14.07 -0.35 -15.16
C PRO A 278 14.00 -1.87 -14.94
N VAL A 279 12.83 -2.42 -14.51
CA VAL A 279 12.67 -3.86 -14.18
C VAL A 279 12.45 -4.66 -15.48
N VAL A 280 13.48 -4.70 -16.30
CA VAL A 280 13.42 -5.24 -17.66
C VAL A 280 13.13 -6.75 -17.74
N ASP A 281 13.58 -7.53 -16.76
CA ASP A 281 13.45 -9.00 -16.76
C ASP A 281 11.98 -9.44 -16.57
N TYR A 282 11.14 -8.57 -16.00
CA TYR A 282 9.72 -8.85 -15.76
C TYR A 282 8.80 -7.87 -16.48
N LYS A 283 9.33 -7.04 -17.38
CA LYS A 283 8.60 -6.00 -18.10
C LYS A 283 7.36 -6.56 -18.83
N GLY A 284 6.23 -5.90 -18.64
CA GLY A 284 4.94 -6.28 -19.23
C GLY A 284 4.15 -7.32 -18.43
N LEU A 285 4.76 -8.01 -17.45
CA LEU A 285 4.04 -8.93 -16.56
C LEU A 285 3.25 -8.14 -15.51
N VAL A 286 2.03 -8.59 -15.24
CA VAL A 286 1.27 -8.12 -14.07
C VAL A 286 1.94 -8.63 -12.79
N VAL A 287 1.91 -7.83 -11.72
CA VAL A 287 2.64 -8.13 -10.47
C VAL A 287 2.45 -9.54 -9.94
N LYS A 288 1.22 -10.07 -9.90
CA LYS A 288 0.95 -11.44 -9.43
C LYS A 288 1.50 -12.52 -10.37
N ASP A 289 1.56 -12.25 -11.68
CA ASP A 289 2.15 -13.18 -12.65
C ASP A 289 3.67 -13.20 -12.57
N ALA A 290 4.28 -12.10 -12.10
CA ALA A 290 5.73 -11.98 -11.92
C ALA A 290 6.25 -12.76 -10.70
N ASP A 291 5.41 -13.13 -9.72
CA ASP A 291 5.84 -13.89 -8.54
C ASP A 291 6.60 -15.19 -8.92
N LYS A 292 6.06 -15.96 -9.86
CA LYS A 292 6.68 -17.23 -10.27
C LYS A 292 8.06 -17.07 -10.90
N PRO A 293 8.29 -16.22 -11.92
CA PRO A 293 9.61 -16.00 -12.48
C PRO A 293 10.58 -15.39 -11.46
N ILE A 294 10.14 -14.45 -10.61
CA ILE A 294 10.98 -13.88 -9.55
C ILE A 294 11.48 -14.98 -8.58
N ILE A 295 10.59 -15.85 -8.11
CA ILE A 295 10.93 -16.97 -7.22
C ILE A 295 11.93 -17.91 -7.92
N LYS A 296 11.71 -18.20 -9.21
CA LYS A 296 12.61 -19.05 -10.00
C LYS A 296 14.03 -18.44 -10.08
N ASP A 297 14.12 -17.14 -10.31
CA ASP A 297 15.40 -16.43 -10.42
C ASP A 297 16.12 -16.38 -9.08
N LEU A 298 15.41 -16.12 -7.97
CA LEU A 298 15.97 -16.15 -6.63
C LEU A 298 16.49 -17.54 -6.27
N LYS A 299 15.78 -18.59 -6.68
CA LYS A 299 16.23 -19.97 -6.52
C LYS A 299 17.51 -20.26 -7.30
N ALA A 300 17.57 -19.84 -8.56
CA ALA A 300 18.75 -20.00 -9.41
C ALA A 300 19.99 -19.26 -8.87
N LYS A 301 19.77 -18.09 -8.24
CA LYS A 301 20.82 -17.31 -7.56
C LYS A 301 21.20 -17.85 -6.16
N GLY A 302 20.56 -18.92 -5.68
CA GLY A 302 20.80 -19.46 -4.33
C GLY A 302 20.32 -18.52 -3.21
N LYS A 303 19.43 -17.57 -3.49
CA LYS A 303 18.92 -16.58 -2.54
C LYS A 303 17.57 -16.97 -1.90
N LEU A 304 16.91 -17.98 -2.45
CA LEU A 304 15.66 -18.53 -1.91
C LEU A 304 15.98 -19.60 -0.85
N ILE A 305 15.59 -19.34 0.40
CA ILE A 305 15.87 -20.23 1.54
C ILE A 305 14.68 -21.12 1.88
N VAL A 306 13.48 -20.54 1.93
CA VAL A 306 12.22 -21.26 2.17
C VAL A 306 11.19 -20.81 1.17
N GLN A 307 10.36 -21.75 0.71
CA GLN A 307 9.19 -21.48 -0.10
C GLN A 307 8.01 -22.27 0.48
N SER A 308 6.91 -21.59 0.70
CA SER A 308 5.64 -22.14 1.18
C SER A 308 4.46 -21.45 0.52
N VAL A 309 3.27 -21.84 0.88
CA VAL A 309 2.01 -21.18 0.50
C VAL A 309 1.32 -20.74 1.78
N LEU A 310 0.86 -19.51 1.84
CA LEU A 310 0.10 -18.97 2.95
C LEU A 310 -1.34 -18.71 2.50
N THR A 311 -2.29 -19.24 3.25
CA THR A 311 -3.70 -18.86 3.13
C THR A 311 -3.97 -17.69 4.07
N HIS A 312 -4.40 -16.57 3.52
CA HIS A 312 -4.69 -15.38 4.31
C HIS A 312 -5.82 -14.57 3.68
N SER A 313 -6.41 -13.68 4.48
CA SER A 313 -7.43 -12.75 4.01
C SER A 313 -6.78 -11.60 3.23
N TYR A 314 -7.27 -11.33 2.03
CA TYR A 314 -6.70 -10.37 1.09
C TYR A 314 -7.77 -9.42 0.54
N PRO A 315 -7.50 -8.11 0.40
CA PRO A 315 -8.46 -7.15 -0.12
C PRO A 315 -8.66 -7.28 -1.63
N PHE A 316 -9.91 -7.23 -2.05
CA PHE A 316 -10.31 -7.22 -3.47
C PHE A 316 -11.08 -5.95 -3.79
N CYS A 317 -10.90 -5.46 -5.00
CA CYS A 317 -11.73 -4.38 -5.52
C CYS A 317 -13.20 -4.81 -5.54
N TRP A 318 -14.06 -4.08 -4.86
CA TRP A 318 -15.47 -4.39 -4.79
C TRP A 318 -16.21 -4.23 -6.13
N ARG A 319 -15.64 -3.47 -7.07
CA ARG A 319 -16.15 -3.28 -8.42
C ARG A 319 -15.71 -4.36 -9.39
N SER A 320 -14.40 -4.49 -9.59
CA SER A 320 -13.85 -5.44 -10.56
C SER A 320 -13.76 -6.88 -10.02
N GLY A 321 -13.82 -7.08 -8.70
CA GLY A 321 -13.61 -8.38 -8.09
C GLY A 321 -12.17 -8.90 -8.18
N THR A 322 -11.20 -8.03 -8.57
CA THR A 322 -9.78 -8.37 -8.70
C THR A 322 -9.01 -7.99 -7.44
N PRO A 323 -7.88 -8.66 -7.15
CA PRO A 323 -7.06 -8.33 -5.98
C PRO A 323 -6.51 -6.91 -6.08
N LEU A 324 -6.48 -6.22 -4.95
CA LEU A 324 -5.84 -4.90 -4.83
C LEU A 324 -4.34 -5.04 -4.61
N ILE A 325 -3.60 -4.00 -4.94
CA ILE A 325 -2.22 -3.81 -4.48
C ILE A 325 -2.14 -2.50 -3.69
N TYR A 326 -1.12 -2.36 -2.84
CA TYR A 326 -0.75 -1.06 -2.30
C TYR A 326 0.35 -0.48 -3.17
N ARG A 327 0.23 0.80 -3.54
CA ARG A 327 1.26 1.51 -4.29
C ARG A 327 1.22 3.00 -4.02
N THR A 328 2.36 3.67 -4.21
CA THR A 328 2.39 5.14 -4.20
C THR A 328 1.60 5.70 -5.37
N VAL A 329 0.72 6.63 -5.06
CA VAL A 329 -0.10 7.36 -6.03
C VAL A 329 0.06 8.86 -5.78
N PRO A 330 0.38 9.66 -6.82
CA PRO A 330 0.33 11.11 -6.71
C PRO A 330 -1.13 11.55 -6.62
N SER A 331 -1.45 12.38 -5.64
CA SER A 331 -2.79 12.90 -5.45
C SER A 331 -2.77 14.29 -4.83
N TRP A 332 -3.95 14.88 -4.71
CA TRP A 332 -4.16 16.13 -4.00
C TRP A 332 -4.61 15.84 -2.57
N PHE A 333 -4.14 16.66 -1.65
CA PHE A 333 -4.44 16.52 -0.22
C PHE A 333 -4.88 17.84 0.37
N VAL A 334 -5.85 17.78 1.29
CA VAL A 334 -6.22 18.90 2.18
C VAL A 334 -5.52 18.68 3.51
N ARG A 335 -4.81 19.71 4.00
CA ARG A 335 -4.10 19.69 5.29
C ARG A 335 -5.06 19.63 6.45
N VAL A 336 -5.02 18.55 7.22
CA VAL A 336 -5.79 18.33 8.44
C VAL A 336 -4.86 18.25 9.66
N GLU A 337 -3.70 17.64 9.51
CA GLU A 337 -2.74 17.43 10.61
C GLU A 337 -2.42 18.72 11.38
N PRO A 338 -2.22 19.91 10.75
CA PRO A 338 -1.92 21.14 11.47
C PRO A 338 -3.04 21.70 12.34
N ILE A 339 -4.28 21.21 12.16
CA ILE A 339 -5.45 21.67 12.94
C ILE A 339 -5.90 20.65 13.99
N VAL A 340 -5.23 19.50 14.12
CA VAL A 340 -5.61 18.43 15.06
C VAL A 340 -5.69 18.92 16.50
N GLU A 341 -4.72 19.71 16.97
CA GLU A 341 -4.74 20.25 18.33
C GLU A 341 -6.01 21.08 18.58
N LYS A 342 -6.36 21.96 17.63
CA LYS A 342 -7.58 22.79 17.72
C LYS A 342 -8.85 21.95 17.71
N LEU A 343 -8.86 20.84 16.95
CA LEU A 343 -9.98 19.88 16.95
C LEU A 343 -10.15 19.20 18.31
N LEU A 344 -9.04 18.79 18.93
CA LEU A 344 -9.03 18.20 20.27
C LEU A 344 -9.52 19.18 21.33
N GLU A 345 -9.02 20.42 21.32
CA GLU A 345 -9.49 21.49 22.23
C GLU A 345 -10.99 21.80 22.06
N ALA A 346 -11.50 21.78 20.82
CA ALA A 346 -12.93 21.98 20.55
C ALA A 346 -13.75 20.79 21.04
N ASN A 347 -13.23 19.58 20.88
CA ASN A 347 -13.88 18.36 21.38
C ASN A 347 -14.02 18.34 22.90
N GLU A 348 -13.01 18.84 23.66
CA GLU A 348 -13.09 18.96 25.12
C GLU A 348 -14.22 19.89 25.59
N LYS A 349 -14.56 20.89 24.78
CA LYS A 349 -15.65 21.84 25.05
C LYS A 349 -17.02 21.33 24.63
N THR A 350 -17.05 20.18 23.92
CA THR A 350 -18.30 19.57 23.41
C THR A 350 -18.93 18.68 24.47
N LEU A 351 -20.27 18.81 24.65
CA LEU A 351 -21.00 17.94 25.55
C LEU A 351 -21.27 16.58 24.89
N TRP A 352 -20.67 15.53 25.45
CA TRP A 352 -20.91 14.15 25.04
C TRP A 352 -21.73 13.36 26.07
N VAL A 353 -22.68 12.57 25.60
CA VAL A 353 -23.50 11.67 26.46
C VAL A 353 -23.48 10.26 25.84
N PRO A 354 -22.76 9.30 26.44
CA PRO A 354 -21.91 9.43 27.62
C PRO A 354 -20.58 10.16 27.31
N LYS A 355 -20.01 10.80 28.32
CA LYS A 355 -18.77 11.60 28.21
C LYS A 355 -17.58 10.81 27.60
N THR A 356 -17.52 9.51 27.90
CA THR A 356 -16.44 8.61 27.42
C THR A 356 -16.36 8.48 25.91
N ILE A 357 -17.44 8.75 25.17
CA ILE A 357 -17.40 8.75 23.69
C ILE A 357 -16.51 9.89 23.19
N GLY A 358 -16.64 11.08 23.76
CA GLY A 358 -15.85 12.25 23.39
C GLY A 358 -14.37 12.08 23.73
N SER A 359 -14.04 11.67 24.96
CA SER A 359 -12.67 11.55 25.41
C SER A 359 -11.91 10.34 24.80
N ASN A 360 -12.59 9.22 24.54
CA ASN A 360 -11.96 8.01 24.06
C ASN A 360 -12.16 7.83 22.55
N ARG A 361 -13.35 7.40 22.11
CA ARG A 361 -13.55 7.01 20.71
C ARG A 361 -13.35 8.17 19.74
N PHE A 362 -14.06 9.29 19.98
CA PHE A 362 -13.98 10.46 19.09
C PHE A 362 -12.66 11.20 19.26
N GLY A 363 -12.16 11.38 20.50
CA GLY A 363 -10.87 11.98 20.78
C GLY A 363 -9.72 11.21 20.13
N ASN A 364 -9.71 9.88 20.25
CA ASN A 364 -8.71 9.05 19.57
C ASN A 364 -8.78 9.17 18.04
N TRP A 365 -9.98 9.26 17.48
CA TRP A 365 -10.15 9.45 16.03
C TRP A 365 -9.60 10.81 15.58
N LEU A 366 -9.88 11.89 16.31
CA LEU A 366 -9.31 13.21 16.02
C LEU A 366 -7.79 13.23 16.18
N ALA A 367 -7.24 12.62 17.24
CA ALA A 367 -5.80 12.56 17.48
C ALA A 367 -5.03 11.85 16.35
N ASN A 368 -5.67 10.92 15.66
CA ASN A 368 -5.11 10.16 14.54
C ASN A 368 -5.57 10.68 13.16
N ALA A 369 -6.20 11.88 13.10
CA ALA A 369 -6.64 12.44 11.83
C ALA A 369 -5.44 12.74 10.93
N ARG A 370 -5.57 12.36 9.66
CA ARG A 370 -4.54 12.55 8.63
C ARG A 370 -5.02 13.54 7.59
N ASP A 371 -4.07 14.06 6.82
CA ASP A 371 -4.41 14.88 5.65
C ASP A 371 -5.35 14.13 4.70
N TRP A 372 -6.32 14.83 4.18
CA TRP A 372 -7.40 14.26 3.39
C TRP A 372 -7.03 14.17 1.93
N ASN A 373 -7.10 12.98 1.37
CA ASN A 373 -6.97 12.75 -0.07
C ASN A 373 -8.28 13.15 -0.77
N VAL A 374 -8.19 13.97 -1.82
CA VAL A 374 -9.29 14.51 -2.62
C VAL A 374 -9.10 14.24 -4.11
#